data_321c58f7750a4316dd212a0be337e054
#
_entry.id   321c58f7750a4316dd212a0be337e054
#
_cell.length_a   1.000
_cell.length_b   1.000
_cell.length_c   1.000
_cell.angle_alpha   90.00
_cell.angle_beta   90.00
_cell.angle_gamma   90.00
#
_symmetry.space_group_name_H-M   'P 1'
#
loop_
_entity.id
_entity.type
_entity.pdbx_description
1 polymer ?
#
loop_
_entity_poly.entity_id
_entity_poly.type
_entity_poly.pdbx_seq_one_letter_code
_entity_poly.pdbx_strand_id
1 'polypeptide(L)'
;MNFQDELTKRTEDAERVIKSFLPAEEGFARTMAQAMNYSMLAGGKRLRPILIQETYRLFGGEGKVVEPFMAGMEMIHTHSLIHDDLPALDNDDYRRGRLTTHKVYGEAMGVLSGVALLNYAYETMLQAFSLTEDQSRVIHALRV
;
A
#
# COMPACT_ATOMS: atom_id res chain seq x y z
N MET A 1 -4.12 28.73 3.71
CA MET A 1 -3.50 27.40 3.97
C MET A 1 -2.15 27.38 3.25
N ASN A 2 -1.07 27.03 3.94
CA ASN A 2 0.24 26.93 3.30
C ASN A 2 0.43 25.53 2.68
N PHE A 3 1.46 25.36 1.87
CA PHE A 3 1.74 24.09 1.20
C PHE A 3 1.92 22.91 2.19
N GLN A 4 2.57 23.17 3.33
CA GLN A 4 2.84 22.15 4.33
C GLN A 4 1.55 21.64 4.98
N ASP A 5 0.62 22.53 5.29
CA ASP A 5 -0.68 22.15 5.87
C ASP A 5 -1.50 21.32 4.89
N GLU A 6 -1.49 21.72 3.62
CA GLU A 6 -2.18 20.96 2.57
C GLU A 6 -1.57 19.58 2.36
N LEU A 7 -0.23 19.47 2.33
CA LEU A 7 0.45 18.18 2.19
C LEU A 7 0.17 17.27 3.38
N THR A 8 0.16 17.81 4.60
CA THR A 8 -0.18 17.06 5.81
C THR A 8 -1.59 16.48 5.71
N LYS A 9 -2.57 17.31 5.36
CA LYS A 9 -3.96 16.89 5.18
C LYS A 9 -4.09 15.76 4.13
N ARG A 10 -3.42 15.91 2.98
CA ARG A 10 -3.43 14.90 1.90
C ARG A 10 -2.78 13.60 2.35
N THR A 11 -1.73 13.68 3.16
CA THR A 11 -1.08 12.50 3.74
C THR A 11 -2.03 11.77 4.71
N GLU A 12 -2.74 12.49 5.56
CA GLU A 12 -3.74 11.92 6.47
C GLU A 12 -4.91 11.27 5.71
N ASP A 13 -5.38 11.90 4.64
CA ASP A 13 -6.42 11.36 3.77
C ASP A 13 -5.95 10.06 3.10
N ALA A 14 -4.74 10.05 2.54
CA ALA A 14 -4.15 8.86 1.94
C ALA A 14 -3.96 7.72 2.97
N GLU A 15 -3.48 8.03 4.18
CA GLU A 15 -3.36 7.06 5.27
C GLU A 15 -4.71 6.44 5.64
N ARG A 16 -5.78 7.21 5.69
CA ARG A 16 -7.13 6.72 5.97
C ARG A 16 -7.60 5.76 4.88
N VAL A 17 -7.39 6.11 3.62
CA VAL A 17 -7.71 5.24 2.48
C VAL A 17 -6.91 3.93 2.57
N ILE A 18 -5.58 4.00 2.73
CA ILE A 18 -4.73 2.81 2.83
C ILE A 18 -5.19 1.89 3.96
N LYS A 19 -5.45 2.46 5.15
CA LYS A 19 -5.89 1.68 6.32
C LYS A 19 -7.22 0.95 6.09
N SER A 20 -8.13 1.51 5.29
CA SER A 20 -9.42 0.87 4.99
C SER A 20 -9.31 -0.38 4.11
N PHE A 21 -8.17 -0.59 3.45
CA PHE A 21 -7.90 -1.75 2.59
C PHE A 21 -6.94 -2.77 3.22
N LEU A 22 -6.44 -2.54 4.43
CA LEU A 22 -5.54 -3.49 5.07
C LEU A 22 -6.23 -4.80 5.43
N PRO A 23 -5.53 -5.95 5.33
CA PRO A 23 -6.10 -7.25 5.68
C PRO A 23 -6.41 -7.34 7.19
N ALA A 24 -7.50 -8.00 7.54
CA ALA A 24 -7.85 -8.28 8.92
C ALA A 24 -6.84 -9.26 9.55
N GLU A 25 -6.43 -8.99 10.79
CA GLU A 25 -5.47 -9.80 11.54
C GLU A 25 -6.16 -10.94 12.30
N GLU A 26 -6.82 -11.84 11.55
CA GLU A 26 -7.61 -12.91 12.13
C GLU A 26 -7.45 -14.24 11.37
N GLY A 27 -7.98 -15.30 11.92
CA GLY A 27 -8.01 -16.63 11.31
C GLY A 27 -6.63 -17.28 11.15
N PHE A 28 -6.54 -18.22 10.22
CA PHE A 28 -5.34 -19.00 9.98
C PHE A 28 -4.15 -18.16 9.48
N ALA A 29 -4.42 -17.14 8.68
CA ALA A 29 -3.39 -16.27 8.10
C ALA A 29 -3.03 -15.07 9.00
N ARG A 30 -3.47 -15.03 10.26
CA ARG A 30 -3.28 -13.89 11.17
C ARG A 30 -1.85 -13.35 11.21
N THR A 31 -0.85 -14.22 11.40
CA THR A 31 0.56 -13.79 11.47
C THR A 31 1.04 -13.16 10.16
N MET A 32 0.58 -13.67 9.02
CA MET A 32 0.86 -13.09 7.71
C MET A 32 0.28 -11.68 7.60
N ALA A 33 -1.00 -11.51 7.94
CA ALA A 33 -1.66 -10.21 7.94
C ALA A 33 -0.96 -9.22 8.90
N GLN A 34 -0.54 -9.68 10.07
CA GLN A 34 0.24 -8.86 11.03
C GLN A 34 1.57 -8.40 10.44
N ALA A 35 2.33 -9.26 9.75
CA ALA A 35 3.59 -8.89 9.12
C ALA A 35 3.39 -7.90 7.97
N MET A 36 2.35 -8.08 7.16
CA MET A 36 1.96 -7.13 6.10
C MET A 36 1.60 -5.77 6.69
N ASN A 37 0.70 -5.74 7.66
CA ASN A 37 0.24 -4.50 8.31
C ASN A 37 1.35 -3.79 9.07
N TYR A 38 2.25 -4.54 9.70
CA TYR A 38 3.43 -3.99 10.38
C TYR A 38 4.23 -3.07 9.47
N SER A 39 4.50 -3.50 8.24
CA SER A 39 5.24 -2.70 7.25
C SER A 39 4.39 -1.57 6.66
N MET A 40 3.13 -1.83 6.34
CA MET A 40 2.21 -0.81 5.82
C MET A 40 2.00 0.35 6.79
N LEU A 41 1.96 0.07 8.10
CA LEU A 41 1.74 1.05 9.17
C LEU A 41 3.05 1.67 9.71
N ALA A 42 4.18 1.42 9.09
CA ALA A 42 5.47 2.02 9.48
C ALA A 42 5.59 3.52 9.15
N GLY A 43 4.53 4.13 8.63
CA GLY A 43 4.51 5.54 8.23
C GLY A 43 5.10 5.78 6.84
N GLY A 44 5.39 7.05 6.54
CA GLY A 44 5.96 7.49 5.26
C GLY A 44 5.25 8.73 4.72
N LYS A 45 5.81 9.29 3.65
CA LYS A 45 5.28 10.53 3.03
C LYS A 45 4.03 10.29 2.17
N ARG A 46 3.69 9.05 1.86
CA ARG A 46 2.54 8.65 1.02
C ARG A 46 2.43 9.42 -0.30
N LEU A 47 3.56 9.80 -0.89
CA LEU A 47 3.55 10.59 -2.13
C LEU A 47 2.92 9.84 -3.31
N ARG A 48 3.12 8.51 -3.42
CA ARG A 48 2.55 7.73 -4.52
C ARG A 48 1.02 7.76 -4.51
N PRO A 49 0.31 7.40 -3.43
CA PRO A 49 -1.14 7.49 -3.40
C PRO A 49 -1.65 8.93 -3.55
N ILE A 50 -0.95 9.93 -3.01
CA ILE A 50 -1.32 11.34 -3.20
C ILE A 50 -1.24 11.72 -4.69
N LEU A 51 -0.16 11.37 -5.38
CA LEU A 51 0.00 11.66 -6.82
C LEU A 51 -1.08 10.97 -7.66
N ILE A 52 -1.42 9.72 -7.35
CA ILE A 52 -2.51 8.99 -8.01
C ILE A 52 -3.83 9.76 -7.84
N GLN A 53 -4.16 10.14 -6.61
CA GLN A 53 -5.40 10.86 -6.33
C GLN A 53 -5.45 12.22 -7.03
N GLU A 54 -4.37 12.99 -6.98
CA GLU A 54 -4.34 14.32 -7.60
C GLU A 54 -4.36 14.26 -9.13
N THR A 55 -3.67 13.29 -9.72
CA THR A 55 -3.75 13.04 -11.16
C THR A 55 -5.17 12.66 -11.56
N TYR A 56 -5.81 11.75 -10.82
CA TYR A 56 -7.19 11.37 -11.06
C TYR A 56 -8.14 12.59 -11.04
N ARG A 57 -8.01 13.45 -10.03
CA ARG A 57 -8.81 14.69 -9.93
C ARG A 57 -8.50 15.69 -11.07
N LEU A 58 -7.23 15.83 -11.44
CA LEU A 58 -6.80 16.73 -12.52
C LEU A 58 -7.47 16.38 -13.85
N PHE A 59 -7.72 15.10 -14.11
CA PHE A 59 -8.42 14.63 -15.31
C PHE A 59 -9.94 14.49 -15.13
N GLY A 60 -10.50 15.15 -14.12
CA GLY A 60 -11.95 15.18 -13.88
C GLY A 60 -12.51 13.90 -13.25
N GLY A 61 -11.65 13.07 -12.66
CA GLY A 61 -12.09 11.89 -11.93
C GLY A 61 -12.81 12.24 -10.63
N GLU A 62 -13.93 11.57 -10.39
CA GLU A 62 -14.76 11.73 -9.20
C GLU A 62 -15.08 10.37 -8.56
N GLY A 63 -15.40 10.41 -7.25
CA GLY A 63 -15.77 9.19 -6.50
C GLY A 63 -14.57 8.39 -6.00
N LYS A 64 -14.85 7.12 -5.65
CA LYS A 64 -13.93 6.26 -4.88
C LYS A 64 -13.16 5.24 -5.72
N VAL A 65 -13.39 5.17 -7.02
CA VAL A 65 -12.74 4.16 -7.88
C VAL A 65 -11.20 4.24 -7.86
N VAL A 66 -10.64 5.40 -7.51
CA VAL A 66 -9.20 5.61 -7.37
C VAL A 66 -8.63 5.03 -6.07
N GLU A 67 -9.44 4.88 -5.02
CA GLU A 67 -8.97 4.47 -3.69
C GLU A 67 -8.29 3.08 -3.67
N PRO A 68 -8.83 2.03 -4.32
CA PRO A 68 -8.14 0.74 -4.43
C PRO A 68 -6.77 0.84 -5.11
N PHE A 69 -6.61 1.73 -6.10
CA PHE A 69 -5.32 1.96 -6.77
C PHE A 69 -4.33 2.70 -5.88
N MET A 70 -4.81 3.65 -5.08
CA MET A 70 -3.98 4.34 -4.09
C MET A 70 -3.40 3.34 -3.07
N ALA A 71 -4.25 2.47 -2.53
CA ALA A 71 -3.86 1.45 -1.57
C ALA A 71 -2.96 0.38 -2.21
N GLY A 72 -3.34 -0.15 -3.36
CA GLY A 72 -2.57 -1.16 -4.08
C GLY A 72 -1.17 -0.68 -4.48
N MET A 73 -1.03 0.54 -4.96
CA MET A 73 0.28 1.12 -5.29
C MET A 73 1.18 1.25 -4.06
N GLU A 74 0.63 1.65 -2.91
CA GLU A 74 1.42 1.72 -1.67
C GLU A 74 1.77 0.33 -1.14
N MET A 75 0.91 -0.68 -1.37
CA MET A 75 1.21 -2.09 -1.07
C MET A 75 2.36 -2.62 -1.93
N ILE A 76 2.35 -2.35 -3.23
CA ILE A 76 3.45 -2.71 -4.15
C ILE A 76 4.75 -2.04 -3.73
N HIS A 77 4.70 -0.76 -3.39
CA HIS A 77 5.87 -0.05 -2.87
C HIS A 77 6.37 -0.66 -1.57
N THR A 78 5.49 -0.96 -0.63
CA THR A 78 5.88 -1.56 0.67
C THR A 78 6.42 -2.98 0.48
N HIS A 79 5.84 -3.78 -0.42
CA HIS A 79 6.41 -5.07 -0.85
C HIS A 79 7.88 -4.93 -1.24
N SER A 80 8.21 -3.97 -2.12
CA SER A 80 9.60 -3.78 -2.56
C SER A 80 10.52 -3.42 -1.39
N LEU A 81 10.06 -2.58 -0.46
CA LEU A 81 10.86 -2.21 0.72
C LEU A 81 11.10 -3.40 1.68
N ILE A 82 10.09 -4.26 1.88
CA ILE A 82 10.26 -5.48 2.70
C ILE A 82 11.35 -6.36 2.12
N HIS A 83 11.36 -6.54 0.79
CA HIS A 83 12.34 -7.38 0.11
C HIS A 83 13.72 -6.73 0.05
N ASP A 84 13.81 -5.43 -0.20
CA ASP A 84 15.08 -4.69 -0.17
C ASP A 84 15.78 -4.82 1.19
N ASP A 85 15.04 -4.82 2.29
CA ASP A 85 15.58 -4.95 3.63
C ASP A 85 16.11 -6.34 3.99
N LEU A 86 15.81 -7.38 3.19
CA LEU A 86 16.24 -8.76 3.49
C LEU A 86 17.77 -8.91 3.49
N PRO A 87 18.31 -9.88 4.26
CA PRO A 87 19.75 -10.17 4.29
C PRO A 87 20.39 -10.45 2.93
N ALA A 88 19.58 -10.94 1.97
CA ALA A 88 20.03 -11.23 0.60
C ALA A 88 20.21 -9.96 -0.26
N LEU A 89 19.70 -8.81 0.15
CA LEU A 89 19.79 -7.53 -0.55
C LEU A 89 20.49 -6.49 0.34
N ASP A 90 19.78 -5.47 0.85
CA ASP A 90 20.41 -4.38 1.61
C ASP A 90 20.80 -4.77 3.03
N ASN A 91 20.19 -5.84 3.58
CA ASN A 91 20.41 -6.35 4.94
C ASN A 91 20.24 -5.27 6.02
N ASP A 92 19.15 -4.50 5.92
CA ASP A 92 18.86 -3.42 6.85
C ASP A 92 18.13 -3.92 8.11
N ASP A 93 18.64 -3.53 9.28
CA ASP A 93 18.01 -3.85 10.55
C ASP A 93 16.85 -2.90 10.88
N TYR A 94 16.89 -1.67 10.36
CA TYR A 94 15.92 -0.62 10.67
C TYR A 94 15.41 0.10 9.42
N ARG A 95 14.13 0.39 9.40
CA ARG A 95 13.49 1.26 8.42
C ARG A 95 12.51 2.22 9.10
N ARG A 96 12.63 3.53 8.80
CA ARG A 96 11.79 4.58 9.41
C ARG A 96 11.79 4.53 10.93
N GLY A 97 12.94 4.22 11.56
CA GLY A 97 13.11 4.15 13.02
C GLY A 97 12.53 2.91 13.71
N ARG A 98 12.05 1.92 12.91
CA ARG A 98 11.54 0.64 13.42
C ARG A 98 12.38 -0.52 12.88
N LEU A 99 12.42 -1.63 13.61
CA LEU A 99 12.99 -2.86 13.08
C LEU A 99 12.30 -3.27 11.79
N THR A 100 13.07 -3.80 10.84
CA THR A 100 12.53 -4.32 9.58
C THR A 100 11.70 -5.58 9.79
N THR A 101 10.86 -5.92 8.83
CA THR A 101 9.90 -7.04 8.95
C THR A 101 10.62 -8.36 9.24
N HIS A 102 11.75 -8.62 8.56
CA HIS A 102 12.51 -9.85 8.79
C HIS A 102 13.16 -9.92 10.18
N LYS A 103 13.45 -8.79 10.80
CA LYS A 103 13.99 -8.73 12.18
C LYS A 103 12.92 -9.02 13.24
N VAL A 104 11.67 -8.65 12.95
CA VAL A 104 10.53 -8.86 13.87
C VAL A 104 9.91 -10.23 13.73
N TYR A 105 9.70 -10.69 12.49
CA TYR A 105 8.93 -11.89 12.16
C TYR A 105 9.79 -13.05 11.63
N GLY A 106 11.09 -12.82 11.46
CA GLY A 106 11.99 -13.79 10.84
C GLY A 106 12.08 -13.65 9.32
N GLU A 107 13.18 -14.15 8.76
CA GLU A 107 13.53 -13.98 7.35
C GLU A 107 12.50 -14.64 6.41
N ALA A 108 12.10 -15.87 6.71
CA ALA A 108 11.07 -16.56 5.92
C ALA A 108 9.75 -15.77 5.86
N MET A 109 9.33 -15.18 7.00
CA MET A 109 8.13 -14.35 7.03
C MET A 109 8.34 -13.03 6.29
N GLY A 110 9.55 -12.46 6.30
CA GLY A 110 9.90 -11.30 5.49
C GLY A 110 9.68 -11.56 4.01
N VAL A 111 10.19 -12.69 3.49
CA VAL A 111 9.97 -13.09 2.09
C VAL A 111 8.48 -13.31 1.79
N LEU A 112 7.81 -14.11 2.61
CA LEU A 112 6.41 -14.50 2.38
C LEU A 112 5.45 -13.31 2.50
N SER A 113 5.63 -12.42 3.49
CA SER A 113 4.76 -11.26 3.66
C SER A 113 4.94 -10.23 2.53
N GLY A 114 6.15 -10.09 1.99
CA GLY A 114 6.38 -9.28 0.81
C GLY A 114 5.60 -9.81 -0.40
N VAL A 115 5.71 -11.11 -0.70
CA VAL A 115 4.95 -11.74 -1.81
C VAL A 115 3.44 -11.66 -1.57
N ALA A 116 2.99 -11.93 -0.34
CA ALA A 116 1.57 -11.84 0.02
C ALA A 116 1.04 -10.42 -0.19
N LEU A 117 1.80 -9.40 0.19
CA LEU A 117 1.42 -8.00 0.02
C LEU A 117 1.32 -7.60 -1.47
N LEU A 118 2.22 -8.10 -2.31
CA LEU A 118 2.15 -7.89 -3.77
C LEU A 118 0.87 -8.50 -4.36
N ASN A 119 0.55 -9.75 -4.00
CA ASN A 119 -0.68 -10.40 -4.47
C ASN A 119 -1.93 -9.67 -3.94
N TYR A 120 -1.92 -9.29 -2.67
CA TYR A 120 -3.03 -8.57 -2.05
C TYR A 120 -3.24 -7.17 -2.66
N ALA A 121 -2.19 -6.53 -3.16
CA ALA A 121 -2.29 -5.28 -3.91
C ALA A 121 -3.15 -5.44 -5.17
N TYR A 122 -2.95 -6.50 -5.95
CA TYR A 122 -3.79 -6.78 -7.13
C TYR A 122 -5.23 -7.11 -6.74
N GLU A 123 -5.43 -7.93 -5.72
CA GLU A 123 -6.77 -8.23 -5.18
C GLU A 123 -7.48 -6.94 -4.73
N THR A 124 -6.76 -6.04 -4.06
CA THR A 124 -7.28 -4.73 -3.65
C THR A 124 -7.68 -3.89 -4.86
N MET A 125 -6.83 -3.76 -5.88
CA MET A 125 -7.12 -2.98 -7.08
C MET A 125 -8.30 -3.54 -7.89
N LEU A 126 -8.51 -4.86 -7.88
CA LEU A 126 -9.67 -5.49 -8.50
C LEU A 126 -11.01 -5.06 -7.88
N GLN A 127 -11.02 -4.56 -6.63
CA GLN A 127 -12.24 -4.02 -6.02
C GLN A 127 -12.78 -2.79 -6.76
N ALA A 128 -11.95 -2.10 -7.56
CA ALA A 128 -12.39 -1.00 -8.40
C ALA A 128 -13.50 -1.39 -9.39
N PHE A 129 -13.59 -2.67 -9.80
CA PHE A 129 -14.66 -3.17 -10.66
C PHE A 129 -16.06 -3.01 -10.07
N SER A 130 -16.19 -3.04 -8.74
CA SER A 130 -17.45 -2.82 -8.05
C SER A 130 -17.81 -1.34 -7.85
N LEU A 131 -16.89 -0.43 -8.15
CA LEU A 131 -17.02 1.01 -7.90
C LEU A 131 -17.29 1.85 -9.14
N THR A 132 -17.31 1.24 -10.33
CA THR A 132 -17.58 1.92 -11.59
C THR A 132 -18.23 0.98 -12.60
N GLU A 133 -19.03 1.55 -13.51
CA GLU A 133 -19.56 0.83 -14.66
C GLU A 133 -18.56 0.77 -15.84
N ASP A 134 -17.55 1.66 -15.84
CA ASP A 134 -16.53 1.70 -16.89
C ASP A 134 -15.41 0.67 -16.62
N GLN A 135 -15.74 -0.59 -16.89
CA GLN A 135 -14.82 -1.72 -16.70
C GLN A 135 -13.56 -1.61 -17.58
N SER A 136 -13.67 -0.99 -18.75
CA SER A 136 -12.56 -0.85 -19.69
C SER A 136 -11.44 0.03 -19.14
N ARG A 137 -11.79 1.08 -18.42
CA ARG A 137 -10.81 1.94 -17.73
C ARG A 137 -10.11 1.23 -16.58
N VAL A 138 -10.85 0.42 -15.82
CA VAL A 138 -10.24 -0.39 -14.73
C VAL A 138 -9.24 -1.38 -15.31
N ILE A 139 -9.62 -2.11 -16.39
CA ILE A 139 -8.70 -3.02 -17.08
C ILE A 139 -7.47 -2.28 -17.59
N HIS A 140 -7.65 -1.10 -18.19
CA HIS A 140 -6.52 -0.32 -18.68
C HIS A 140 -5.58 0.10 -17.54
N ALA A 141 -6.11 0.60 -16.43
CA ALA A 141 -5.32 0.99 -15.26
C ALA A 141 -4.56 -0.17 -14.61
N LEU A 142 -5.10 -1.39 -14.65
CA LEU A 142 -4.42 -2.59 -14.13
C LEU A 142 -3.29 -3.10 -15.03
N ARG A 143 -3.23 -2.67 -16.30
CA ARG A 143 -2.23 -3.13 -17.29
C ARG A 143 -1.02 -2.20 -17.39
N VAL A 144 -1.10 -1.02 -16.85
CA VAL A 144 -0.03 -0.02 -16.83
C VAL A 144 0.82 -0.18 -15.59
#